data_c37dd38e8c121ea57878addb3f76177a
#
_entry.id   c37dd38e8c121ea57878addb3f76177a
#
_cell.length_a   1.000
_cell.length_b   1.000
_cell.length_c   1.000
_cell.angle_alpha   90.00
_cell.angle_beta   90.00
_cell.angle_gamma   90.00
#
_symmetry.space_group_name_H-M   'P 1'
#
loop_
_entity.id
_entity.type
_entity.pdbx_description
1 polymer ?
#
loop_
_entity_poly.entity_id
_entity_poly.type
_entity_poly.pdbx_seq_one_letter_code
_entity_poly.pdbx_strand_id
1 'polypeptide(L)'
;MTSGTTTPAGAGEELAPVVEDISAWIVAGAVGSDPDRFRRPTDGRTPAQGVQDGVDAEKLGFRRIWLSERWNIKLADVILAGVAARTTRLGIGTGAIVPTTRHAWATAALGATMHAAFGERFILGLGRGEKDALKGMGIKVATVEAMLDYIDIYRRLWAGEAVRYDGPAGRFDHLRFAQTYHGKPPEIWLAGMAKDRGAEVIAKACDGVLLPPMFTPEATGKAVERIRAACERIDRDPATVRVCVPVVTAPEMDESETMAISAGRLTTYLQFRYYGDMLAAENGWDPEPIRRLRGHEQFRGLDRSADHTFHRHQVLGPAAELPWDWITDCSAIGSVDECVASLQRFRDAGADEVATYGSTPMQNAALIAAWRHRDRT
;
A
#
# COMPACT_ATOMS: atom_id res chain seq x y z
N MET A 1 -14.00 -3.04 -50.49
CA MET A 1 -13.94 -2.86 -49.05
C MET A 1 -12.67 -3.52 -48.55
N THR A 2 -11.59 -2.77 -48.44
CA THR A 2 -10.25 -3.25 -48.08
C THR A 2 -10.15 -3.22 -46.56
N SER A 3 -9.99 -4.40 -45.97
CA SER A 3 -9.70 -4.58 -44.54
C SER A 3 -8.30 -4.08 -44.26
N GLY A 4 -8.21 -2.90 -43.63
CA GLY A 4 -6.96 -2.40 -43.07
C GLY A 4 -6.65 -3.12 -41.76
N THR A 5 -5.71 -4.05 -41.79
CA THR A 5 -5.06 -4.60 -40.64
C THR A 5 -4.16 -3.53 -40.04
N THR A 6 -4.57 -2.90 -38.93
CA THR A 6 -3.71 -2.08 -38.10
C THR A 6 -2.73 -2.99 -37.36
N THR A 7 -1.49 -2.99 -37.80
CA THR A 7 -0.36 -3.58 -37.07
C THR A 7 -0.18 -2.82 -35.77
N PRO A 8 -0.06 -3.50 -34.59
CA PRO A 8 0.29 -2.80 -33.37
C PRO A 8 1.74 -2.33 -33.46
N ALA A 9 1.95 -1.04 -33.33
CA ALA A 9 3.27 -0.42 -33.25
C ALA A 9 3.93 -0.78 -31.92
N GLY A 10 5.17 -1.27 -31.97
CA GLY A 10 6.05 -1.44 -30.84
C GLY A 10 6.73 -2.79 -30.88
N ALA A 11 7.96 -2.84 -31.45
CA ALA A 11 8.88 -3.95 -31.25
C ALA A 11 9.06 -4.14 -29.73
N GLY A 12 8.74 -5.35 -29.23
CA GLY A 12 8.62 -5.62 -27.81
C GLY A 12 9.95 -5.44 -27.09
N GLU A 13 9.97 -4.43 -26.24
CA GLU A 13 10.96 -4.38 -25.14
C GLU A 13 10.77 -5.65 -24.30
N GLU A 14 11.82 -6.45 -24.17
CA GLU A 14 11.73 -7.74 -23.49
C GLU A 14 11.43 -7.53 -22.01
N LEU A 15 10.32 -8.08 -21.54
CA LEU A 15 9.92 -7.97 -20.14
C LEU A 15 10.81 -8.86 -19.26
N ALA A 16 11.43 -8.31 -18.23
CA ALA A 16 12.20 -9.09 -17.28
C ALA A 16 11.34 -10.17 -16.59
N PRO A 17 11.88 -11.33 -16.21
CA PRO A 17 11.17 -12.36 -15.46
C PRO A 17 10.53 -11.79 -14.19
N VAL A 18 9.33 -12.25 -13.86
CA VAL A 18 8.64 -11.83 -12.63
C VAL A 18 9.38 -12.37 -11.40
N VAL A 19 9.55 -11.53 -10.41
CA VAL A 19 10.07 -11.88 -9.09
C VAL A 19 8.91 -11.93 -8.11
N GLU A 20 8.60 -13.12 -7.61
CA GLU A 20 7.33 -13.45 -6.96
C GLU A 20 7.16 -12.87 -5.54
N ASP A 21 8.22 -12.37 -4.92
CA ASP A 21 8.23 -11.89 -3.54
C ASP A 21 8.63 -10.41 -3.38
N ILE A 22 8.67 -9.68 -4.51
CA ILE A 22 8.88 -8.22 -4.48
C ILE A 22 7.83 -7.49 -5.32
N SER A 23 7.26 -6.44 -4.75
CA SER A 23 6.33 -5.54 -5.40
C SER A 23 6.79 -4.10 -5.29
N ALA A 24 6.11 -3.18 -5.99
CA ALA A 24 6.39 -1.76 -5.90
C ALA A 24 5.17 -0.99 -5.37
N TRP A 25 5.39 -0.09 -4.41
CA TRP A 25 4.35 0.82 -3.97
C TRP A 25 4.47 2.14 -4.71
N ILE A 26 3.52 2.42 -5.59
CA ILE A 26 3.51 3.65 -6.38
C ILE A 26 3.07 4.83 -5.51
N VAL A 27 3.90 5.86 -5.44
CA VAL A 27 3.63 7.07 -4.66
C VAL A 27 3.08 8.24 -5.49
N ALA A 28 3.13 8.12 -6.80
CA ALA A 28 2.66 9.12 -7.76
C ALA A 28 1.14 9.28 -7.76
N GLY A 29 0.63 10.31 -8.39
CA GLY A 29 -0.77 10.48 -8.71
C GLY A 29 -1.45 11.72 -8.13
N ALA A 30 -0.72 12.71 -7.63
CA ALA A 30 -1.33 13.97 -7.23
C ALA A 30 -2.02 14.66 -8.42
N VAL A 31 -3.31 15.01 -8.27
CA VAL A 31 -4.11 15.63 -9.35
C VAL A 31 -3.78 17.10 -9.59
N GLY A 32 -3.09 17.74 -8.67
CA GLY A 32 -2.63 19.13 -8.79
C GLY A 32 -1.29 19.34 -8.13
N SER A 33 -0.58 20.37 -8.56
CA SER A 33 0.58 20.90 -7.86
C SER A 33 0.12 22.11 -7.05
N ASP A 34 0.33 22.08 -5.74
CA ASP A 34 0.22 23.25 -4.89
C ASP A 34 1.57 24.00 -4.98
N PRO A 35 1.64 25.18 -5.61
CA PRO A 35 2.90 25.91 -5.75
C PRO A 35 3.49 26.35 -4.42
N ASP A 36 2.65 26.50 -3.39
CA ASP A 36 3.11 26.85 -2.04
C ASP A 36 3.68 25.64 -1.31
N ARG A 37 3.19 24.44 -1.64
CA ARG A 37 3.64 23.16 -1.09
C ARG A 37 4.87 22.60 -1.81
N PHE A 38 4.88 22.70 -3.14
CA PHE A 38 5.95 22.17 -4.00
C PHE A 38 6.72 23.34 -4.63
N ARG A 39 7.83 23.71 -4.02
CA ARG A 39 8.71 24.78 -4.54
C ARG A 39 9.32 24.47 -5.91
N ARG A 40 9.28 23.18 -6.33
CA ARG A 40 9.76 22.73 -7.64
C ARG A 40 8.64 22.02 -8.38
N PRO A 41 8.44 22.26 -9.68
CA PRO A 41 7.44 21.56 -10.49
C PRO A 41 7.63 20.03 -10.53
N THR A 42 8.83 19.55 -10.23
CA THR A 42 9.21 18.12 -10.21
C THR A 42 8.82 17.40 -8.92
N ASP A 43 8.44 18.12 -7.87
CA ASP A 43 8.22 17.56 -6.54
C ASP A 43 6.87 16.80 -6.41
N GLY A 44 5.93 17.08 -7.32
CA GLY A 44 4.63 16.43 -7.38
C GLY A 44 4.51 15.50 -8.60
N ARG A 45 4.40 14.20 -8.39
CA ARG A 45 4.20 13.26 -9.48
C ARG A 45 2.73 13.17 -9.87
N THR A 46 2.46 13.33 -11.17
CA THR A 46 1.11 13.35 -11.74
C THR A 46 0.46 11.96 -11.82
N PRO A 47 -0.87 11.86 -12.03
CA PRO A 47 -1.53 10.59 -12.32
C PRO A 47 -0.94 9.86 -13.53
N ALA A 48 -0.59 10.58 -14.61
CA ALA A 48 0.03 10.00 -15.80
C ALA A 48 1.39 9.37 -15.50
N GLN A 49 2.21 10.01 -14.65
CA GLN A 49 3.47 9.42 -14.17
C GLN A 49 3.22 8.20 -13.29
N GLY A 50 2.12 8.17 -12.51
CA GLY A 50 1.72 6.98 -11.75
C GLY A 50 1.36 5.80 -12.65
N VAL A 51 0.69 6.05 -13.77
CA VAL A 51 0.44 5.03 -14.79
C VAL A 51 1.76 4.54 -15.41
N GLN A 52 2.70 5.44 -15.70
CA GLN A 52 4.00 5.06 -16.25
C GLN A 52 4.83 4.23 -15.26
N ASP A 53 4.81 4.58 -13.96
CA ASP A 53 5.47 3.78 -12.91
C ASP A 53 4.96 2.32 -12.90
N GLY A 54 3.66 2.10 -13.15
CA GLY A 54 3.13 0.73 -13.28
C GLY A 54 3.68 -0.01 -14.50
N VAL A 55 3.79 0.67 -15.64
CA VAL A 55 4.40 0.09 -16.86
C VAL A 55 5.87 -0.25 -16.62
N ASP A 56 6.61 0.63 -15.95
CA ASP A 56 8.02 0.41 -15.63
C ASP A 56 8.19 -0.75 -14.63
N ALA A 57 7.27 -0.89 -13.66
CA ALA A 57 7.26 -2.03 -12.74
C ALA A 57 7.09 -3.37 -13.48
N GLU A 58 6.19 -3.43 -14.48
CA GLU A 58 6.04 -4.64 -15.30
C GLU A 58 7.32 -4.98 -16.08
N LYS A 59 7.93 -3.98 -16.72
CA LYS A 59 9.18 -4.15 -17.48
C LYS A 59 10.30 -4.68 -16.60
N LEU A 60 10.42 -4.17 -15.39
CA LEU A 60 11.44 -4.57 -14.44
C LEU A 60 11.17 -5.94 -13.78
N GLY A 61 9.97 -6.50 -13.93
CA GLY A 61 9.61 -7.80 -13.38
C GLY A 61 9.13 -7.77 -11.93
N PHE A 62 8.64 -6.65 -11.43
CA PHE A 62 7.91 -6.64 -10.18
C PHE A 62 6.67 -7.53 -10.26
N ARG A 63 6.36 -8.24 -9.16
CA ARG A 63 5.16 -9.09 -9.08
C ARG A 63 3.88 -8.27 -9.28
N ARG A 64 3.79 -7.15 -8.57
CA ARG A 64 2.62 -6.27 -8.57
C ARG A 64 2.97 -4.85 -8.18
N ILE A 65 1.99 -3.97 -8.33
CA ILE A 65 2.03 -2.65 -7.74
C ILE A 65 0.93 -2.49 -6.70
N TRP A 66 1.21 -1.65 -5.70
CA TRP A 66 0.26 -1.14 -4.73
C TRP A 66 0.11 0.36 -4.90
N LEU A 67 -1.13 0.86 -4.78
CA LEU A 67 -1.40 2.30 -4.82
C LEU A 67 -2.35 2.70 -3.70
N SER A 68 -1.92 3.65 -2.88
CA SER A 68 -2.77 4.23 -1.84
C SER A 68 -3.83 5.13 -2.46
N GLU A 69 -5.07 4.97 -2.02
CA GLU A 69 -6.09 5.96 -2.25
C GLU A 69 -5.93 7.12 -1.28
N ARG A 70 -5.97 8.31 -1.81
CA ARG A 70 -5.98 9.55 -1.04
C ARG A 70 -7.00 10.48 -1.70
N TRP A 71 -8.26 10.33 -1.32
CA TRP A 71 -9.42 10.98 -1.93
C TRP A 71 -9.32 12.52 -2.04
N ASN A 72 -8.48 13.15 -1.24
CA ASN A 72 -8.14 14.57 -1.34
C ASN A 72 -7.01 14.87 -2.34
N ILE A 73 -6.40 13.84 -2.93
CA ILE A 73 -5.26 13.96 -3.85
C ILE A 73 -5.52 13.17 -5.13
N LYS A 74 -5.99 11.90 -5.00
CA LYS A 74 -6.16 10.97 -6.11
C LYS A 74 -7.13 9.84 -5.77
N LEU A 75 -7.82 9.32 -6.78
CA LEU A 75 -8.55 8.05 -6.73
C LEU A 75 -7.64 6.94 -7.28
N ALA A 76 -7.46 5.89 -6.49
CA ALA A 76 -6.57 4.79 -6.84
C ALA A 76 -7.08 3.98 -8.03
N ASP A 77 -8.37 3.74 -8.11
CA ASP A 77 -9.03 2.98 -9.16
C ASP A 77 -8.76 3.54 -10.57
N VAL A 78 -8.79 4.85 -10.74
CA VAL A 78 -8.53 5.51 -12.04
C VAL A 78 -7.10 5.25 -12.52
N ILE A 79 -6.12 5.40 -11.63
CA ILE A 79 -4.70 5.19 -11.97
C ILE A 79 -4.44 3.71 -12.22
N LEU A 80 -4.97 2.82 -11.35
CA LEU A 80 -4.79 1.37 -11.47
C LEU A 80 -5.43 0.82 -12.75
N ALA A 81 -6.61 1.33 -13.17
CA ALA A 81 -7.20 0.99 -14.44
C ALA A 81 -6.32 1.44 -15.62
N GLY A 82 -5.72 2.63 -15.54
CA GLY A 82 -4.74 3.11 -16.53
C GLY A 82 -3.51 2.22 -16.62
N VAL A 83 -2.98 1.74 -15.50
CA VAL A 83 -1.88 0.75 -15.47
C VAL A 83 -2.34 -0.57 -16.05
N ALA A 84 -3.51 -1.08 -15.63
CA ALA A 84 -4.04 -2.35 -16.08
C ALA A 84 -4.22 -2.41 -17.61
N ALA A 85 -4.67 -1.31 -18.21
CA ALA A 85 -4.84 -1.18 -19.66
C ALA A 85 -3.52 -1.16 -20.45
N ARG A 86 -2.39 -0.90 -19.80
CA ARG A 86 -1.05 -0.79 -20.42
C ARG A 86 -0.10 -1.92 -20.02
N THR A 87 -0.56 -2.85 -19.19
CA THR A 87 0.21 -4.00 -18.69
C THR A 87 -0.56 -5.29 -18.93
N THR A 88 0.15 -6.41 -19.01
CA THR A 88 -0.45 -7.71 -19.37
C THR A 88 -0.40 -8.73 -18.24
N ARG A 89 0.64 -8.71 -17.40
CA ARG A 89 0.91 -9.70 -16.36
C ARG A 89 1.09 -9.10 -14.95
N LEU A 90 1.33 -7.79 -14.85
CA LEU A 90 1.54 -7.11 -13.59
C LEU A 90 0.30 -7.23 -12.69
N GLY A 91 0.47 -7.71 -11.47
CA GLY A 91 -0.56 -7.62 -10.44
C GLY A 91 -0.81 -6.17 -10.05
N ILE A 92 -2.03 -5.81 -9.74
CA ILE A 92 -2.43 -4.46 -9.35
C ILE A 92 -3.28 -4.51 -8.08
N GLY A 93 -3.01 -3.64 -7.13
CA GLY A 93 -3.74 -3.65 -5.87
C GLY A 93 -3.92 -2.27 -5.25
N THR A 94 -5.02 -2.10 -4.56
CA THR A 94 -5.25 -0.90 -3.73
C THR A 94 -4.57 -1.06 -2.37
N GLY A 95 -3.86 -0.05 -1.92
CA GLY A 95 -3.19 -0.08 -0.62
C GLY A 95 -3.41 1.22 0.17
N ALA A 96 -4.65 1.53 0.64
CA ALA A 96 -5.89 0.77 0.54
C ALA A 96 -7.09 1.69 0.25
N ILE A 97 -8.20 1.10 -0.15
CA ILE A 97 -9.50 1.79 -0.19
C ILE A 97 -10.13 1.75 1.21
N VAL A 98 -10.76 2.85 1.60
CA VAL A 98 -11.57 2.92 2.83
C VAL A 98 -13.02 2.64 2.47
N PRO A 99 -13.63 1.54 2.93
CA PRO A 99 -14.98 1.14 2.52
C PRO A 99 -16.05 2.19 2.75
N THR A 100 -15.94 2.97 3.84
CA THR A 100 -16.93 3.98 4.21
C THR A 100 -16.91 5.23 3.32
N THR A 101 -15.95 5.37 2.41
CA THR A 101 -15.90 6.47 1.43
C THR A 101 -16.78 6.22 0.21
N ARG A 102 -17.30 4.99 0.07
CA ARG A 102 -18.11 4.54 -1.08
C ARG A 102 -19.27 3.68 -0.62
N HIS A 103 -20.29 3.60 -1.45
CA HIS A 103 -21.33 2.59 -1.26
C HIS A 103 -20.75 1.18 -1.47
N ALA A 104 -21.15 0.21 -0.66
CA ALA A 104 -20.62 -1.17 -0.73
C ALA A 104 -20.71 -1.78 -2.14
N TRP A 105 -21.82 -1.52 -2.85
CA TRP A 105 -22.01 -1.93 -4.23
C TRP A 105 -20.91 -1.40 -5.16
N ALA A 106 -20.55 -0.12 -5.03
CA ALA A 106 -19.53 0.50 -5.89
C ALA A 106 -18.15 -0.12 -5.69
N THR A 107 -17.80 -0.44 -4.44
CA THR A 107 -16.51 -1.11 -4.13
C THR A 107 -16.48 -2.54 -4.67
N ALA A 108 -17.56 -3.29 -4.50
CA ALA A 108 -17.67 -4.64 -5.08
C ALA A 108 -17.67 -4.60 -6.62
N ALA A 109 -18.38 -3.64 -7.23
CA ALA A 109 -18.41 -3.45 -8.68
C ALA A 109 -17.03 -3.11 -9.26
N LEU A 110 -16.24 -2.30 -8.55
CA LEU A 110 -14.86 -2.02 -8.95
C LEU A 110 -14.05 -3.32 -9.12
N GLY A 111 -14.05 -4.19 -8.11
CA GLY A 111 -13.30 -5.45 -8.18
C GLY A 111 -13.72 -6.33 -9.34
N ALA A 112 -15.03 -6.54 -9.51
CA ALA A 112 -15.57 -7.34 -10.60
C ALA A 112 -15.26 -6.72 -11.98
N THR A 113 -15.37 -5.39 -12.11
CA THR A 113 -15.07 -4.69 -13.37
C THR A 113 -13.59 -4.77 -13.72
N MET A 114 -12.69 -4.62 -12.74
CA MET A 114 -11.24 -4.76 -12.95
C MET A 114 -10.87 -6.16 -13.45
N HIS A 115 -11.45 -7.21 -12.87
CA HIS A 115 -11.22 -8.58 -13.32
C HIS A 115 -11.81 -8.84 -14.73
N ALA A 116 -13.03 -8.39 -14.97
CA ALA A 116 -13.69 -8.57 -16.27
C ALA A 116 -12.96 -7.84 -17.41
N ALA A 117 -12.41 -6.65 -17.14
CA ALA A 117 -11.75 -5.83 -18.15
C ALA A 117 -10.28 -6.22 -18.37
N PHE A 118 -9.56 -6.64 -17.33
CA PHE A 118 -8.10 -6.76 -17.36
C PHE A 118 -7.55 -8.11 -16.91
N GLY A 119 -8.43 -9.10 -16.66
CA GLY A 119 -8.05 -10.41 -16.13
C GLY A 119 -7.89 -10.41 -14.59
N GLU A 120 -7.65 -11.59 -14.05
CA GLU A 120 -7.68 -11.88 -12.61
C GLU A 120 -6.39 -11.41 -11.88
N ARG A 121 -6.03 -10.13 -12.04
CA ARG A 121 -4.79 -9.50 -11.55
C ARG A 121 -5.01 -8.48 -10.44
N PHE A 122 -6.28 -8.14 -10.15
CA PHE A 122 -6.60 -7.10 -9.19
C PHE A 122 -6.79 -7.64 -7.79
N ILE A 123 -6.23 -6.94 -6.80
CA ILE A 123 -6.41 -7.19 -5.38
C ILE A 123 -7.14 -5.99 -4.77
N LEU A 124 -8.24 -6.26 -4.09
CA LEU A 124 -8.97 -5.26 -3.31
C LEU A 124 -8.34 -5.13 -1.92
N GLY A 125 -7.39 -4.22 -1.79
CA GLY A 125 -6.83 -3.87 -0.49
C GLY A 125 -7.72 -2.85 0.23
N LEU A 126 -8.16 -3.20 1.42
CA LEU A 126 -9.06 -2.43 2.27
C LEU A 126 -8.34 -1.88 3.49
N GLY A 127 -8.68 -0.68 3.91
CA GLY A 127 -8.16 -0.07 5.12
C GLY A 127 -9.26 0.70 5.87
N ARG A 128 -9.02 0.97 7.15
CA ARG A 128 -10.00 1.74 7.95
C ARG A 128 -9.90 3.25 7.79
N GLY A 129 -8.81 3.70 7.18
CA GLY A 129 -8.51 5.13 7.06
C GLY A 129 -8.12 5.77 8.39
N GLU A 130 -7.72 7.03 8.30
CA GLU A 130 -7.36 7.83 9.46
C GLU A 130 -8.64 8.45 10.06
N LYS A 131 -8.84 8.21 11.35
CA LYS A 131 -10.09 8.50 12.07
C LYS A 131 -10.47 9.99 12.04
N ASP A 132 -9.51 10.87 12.31
CA ASP A 132 -9.82 12.29 12.44
C ASP A 132 -9.99 12.95 11.08
N ALA A 133 -9.25 12.51 10.06
CA ALA A 133 -9.46 12.94 8.68
C ALA A 133 -10.85 12.51 8.16
N LEU A 134 -11.26 11.27 8.39
CA LEU A 134 -12.60 10.79 8.00
C LEU A 134 -13.71 11.58 8.69
N LYS A 135 -13.58 11.80 10.01
CA LYS A 135 -14.53 12.61 10.76
C LYS A 135 -14.62 14.04 10.27
N GLY A 136 -13.48 14.67 9.98
CA GLY A 136 -13.40 16.02 9.42
C GLY A 136 -14.10 16.15 8.07
N MET A 137 -14.19 15.06 7.31
CA MET A 137 -14.93 14.99 6.04
C MET A 137 -16.39 14.50 6.19
N GLY A 138 -16.88 14.30 7.42
CA GLY A 138 -18.22 13.77 7.65
C GLY A 138 -18.37 12.28 7.30
N ILE A 139 -17.27 11.54 7.18
CA ILE A 139 -17.28 10.13 6.81
C ILE A 139 -17.29 9.26 8.08
N LYS A 140 -18.14 8.24 8.11
CA LYS A 140 -18.21 7.28 9.22
C LYS A 140 -16.92 6.47 9.29
N VAL A 141 -16.39 6.33 10.49
CA VAL A 141 -15.21 5.47 10.74
C VAL A 141 -15.68 4.03 10.97
N ALA A 142 -15.21 3.09 10.15
CA ALA A 142 -15.48 1.68 10.36
C ALA A 142 -14.72 1.12 11.58
N THR A 143 -15.36 0.23 12.34
CA THR A 143 -14.65 -0.59 13.34
C THR A 143 -13.88 -1.70 12.63
N VAL A 144 -12.99 -2.38 13.37
CA VAL A 144 -12.26 -3.54 12.81
C VAL A 144 -13.24 -4.65 12.46
N GLU A 145 -14.23 -4.88 13.32
CA GLU A 145 -15.27 -5.89 13.13
C GLU A 145 -16.17 -5.58 11.93
N ALA A 146 -16.50 -4.30 11.70
CA ALA A 146 -17.29 -3.89 10.54
C ALA A 146 -16.61 -4.22 9.20
N MET A 147 -15.28 -4.43 9.18
CA MET A 147 -14.59 -4.90 7.98
C MET A 147 -15.05 -6.29 7.56
N LEU A 148 -15.42 -7.16 8.51
CA LEU A 148 -16.00 -8.48 8.19
C LEU A 148 -17.29 -8.35 7.41
N ASP A 149 -18.15 -7.41 7.80
CA ASP A 149 -19.43 -7.18 7.14
C ASP A 149 -19.22 -6.68 5.69
N TYR A 150 -18.30 -5.73 5.49
CA TYR A 150 -17.96 -5.25 4.14
C TYR A 150 -17.42 -6.39 3.27
N ILE A 151 -16.51 -7.20 3.79
CA ILE A 151 -15.90 -8.32 3.05
C ILE A 151 -16.97 -9.36 2.69
N ASP A 152 -17.85 -9.72 3.63
CA ASP A 152 -18.97 -10.64 3.39
C ASP A 152 -19.90 -10.12 2.28
N ILE A 153 -20.30 -8.83 2.37
CA ILE A 153 -21.14 -8.21 1.36
C ILE A 153 -20.49 -8.26 -0.02
N TYR A 154 -19.19 -7.97 -0.14
CA TYR A 154 -18.50 -8.00 -1.43
C TYR A 154 -18.45 -9.42 -2.01
N ARG A 155 -18.11 -10.43 -1.20
CA ARG A 155 -18.05 -11.83 -1.64
C ARG A 155 -19.40 -12.35 -2.08
N ARG A 156 -20.46 -12.02 -1.35
CA ARG A 156 -21.83 -12.41 -1.70
C ARG A 156 -22.32 -11.74 -2.98
N LEU A 157 -21.98 -10.48 -3.19
CA LEU A 157 -22.26 -9.78 -4.45
C LEU A 157 -21.53 -10.43 -5.63
N TRP A 158 -20.26 -10.80 -5.46
CA TRP A 158 -19.49 -11.52 -6.49
C TRP A 158 -20.00 -12.94 -6.73
N ALA A 159 -20.58 -13.58 -5.72
CA ALA A 159 -21.27 -14.86 -5.87
C ALA A 159 -22.66 -14.75 -6.56
N GLY A 160 -23.11 -13.53 -6.90
CA GLY A 160 -24.41 -13.28 -7.53
C GLY A 160 -25.61 -13.28 -6.58
N GLU A 161 -25.35 -13.25 -5.29
CA GLU A 161 -26.40 -13.24 -4.29
C GLU A 161 -27.12 -11.88 -4.20
N ALA A 162 -28.38 -11.91 -3.80
CA ALA A 162 -29.10 -10.74 -3.31
C ALA A 162 -28.81 -10.54 -1.82
N VAL A 163 -28.15 -9.45 -1.48
CA VAL A 163 -27.75 -9.14 -0.10
C VAL A 163 -28.82 -8.32 0.58
N ARG A 164 -29.41 -8.84 1.64
CA ARG A 164 -30.17 -8.09 2.64
C ARG A 164 -29.28 -7.92 3.86
N TYR A 165 -29.13 -6.68 4.34
CA TYR A 165 -28.23 -6.38 5.43
C TYR A 165 -28.69 -5.12 6.18
N ASP A 166 -28.59 -5.14 7.51
CA ASP A 166 -28.80 -3.97 8.38
C ASP A 166 -27.74 -4.03 9.49
N GLY A 167 -26.74 -3.11 9.44
CA GLY A 167 -25.62 -3.15 10.37
C GLY A 167 -24.57 -2.07 10.11
N PRO A 168 -23.33 -2.26 10.67
CA PRO A 168 -22.26 -1.28 10.59
C PRO A 168 -21.87 -0.87 9.16
N ALA A 169 -21.96 -1.77 8.19
CA ALA A 169 -21.61 -1.52 6.78
C ALA A 169 -22.70 -0.79 5.98
N GLY A 170 -23.89 -0.58 6.57
CA GLY A 170 -25.01 0.12 5.93
C GLY A 170 -26.36 -0.57 6.16
N ARG A 171 -27.36 -0.18 5.36
CA ARG A 171 -28.65 -0.83 5.34
C ARG A 171 -29.08 -1.06 3.90
N PHE A 172 -29.32 -2.31 3.54
CA PHE A 172 -29.68 -2.71 2.18
C PHE A 172 -30.84 -3.70 2.24
N ASP A 173 -31.97 -3.36 1.63
CA ASP A 173 -33.12 -4.27 1.58
C ASP A 173 -32.96 -5.29 0.44
N HIS A 174 -32.30 -4.90 -0.66
CA HIS A 174 -32.04 -5.76 -1.81
C HIS A 174 -30.85 -5.22 -2.62
N LEU A 175 -29.64 -5.61 -2.26
CA LEU A 175 -28.42 -5.23 -2.97
C LEU A 175 -27.96 -6.40 -3.84
N ARG A 176 -27.88 -6.21 -5.17
CA ARG A 176 -27.54 -7.25 -6.13
C ARG A 176 -26.92 -6.65 -7.39
N PHE A 177 -26.02 -7.38 -8.03
CA PHE A 177 -25.63 -7.09 -9.40
C PHE A 177 -26.69 -7.57 -10.39
N ALA A 178 -27.00 -6.75 -11.42
CA ALA A 178 -27.87 -7.17 -12.51
C ALA A 178 -27.20 -8.25 -13.39
N GLN A 179 -25.86 -8.18 -13.48
CA GLN A 179 -25.02 -9.16 -14.16
C GLN A 179 -23.87 -9.55 -13.23
N THR A 180 -23.72 -10.84 -12.97
CA THR A 180 -22.68 -11.37 -12.12
C THR A 180 -21.42 -11.66 -12.92
N TYR A 181 -20.25 -11.30 -12.38
CA TYR A 181 -18.98 -11.74 -12.90
C TYR A 181 -18.76 -13.21 -12.56
N HIS A 182 -18.49 -14.06 -13.56
CA HIS A 182 -18.39 -15.50 -13.40
C HIS A 182 -16.94 -16.01 -13.32
N GLY A 183 -15.93 -15.13 -13.33
CA GLY A 183 -14.54 -15.49 -13.11
C GLY A 183 -14.18 -15.61 -11.63
N LYS A 184 -12.90 -15.85 -11.34
CA LYS A 184 -12.39 -15.84 -9.96
C LYS A 184 -12.64 -14.46 -9.32
N PRO A 185 -13.23 -14.39 -8.11
CA PRO A 185 -13.41 -13.12 -7.43
C PRO A 185 -12.05 -12.51 -7.04
N PRO A 186 -11.95 -11.18 -6.93
CA PRO A 186 -10.75 -10.53 -6.44
C PRO A 186 -10.35 -11.00 -5.04
N GLU A 187 -9.05 -11.14 -4.82
CA GLU A 187 -8.54 -11.30 -3.46
C GLU A 187 -8.83 -10.05 -2.64
N ILE A 188 -9.11 -10.22 -1.35
CA ILE A 188 -9.31 -9.12 -0.40
C ILE A 188 -8.17 -9.12 0.61
N TRP A 189 -7.42 -8.04 0.64
CA TRP A 189 -6.35 -7.83 1.61
C TRP A 189 -6.69 -6.71 2.59
N LEU A 190 -6.27 -6.84 3.85
CA LEU A 190 -6.51 -5.81 4.86
C LEU A 190 -5.21 -5.04 5.17
N ALA A 191 -5.24 -3.73 5.05
CA ALA A 191 -4.14 -2.88 5.47
C ALA A 191 -4.25 -2.55 6.97
N GLY A 192 -3.21 -2.85 7.73
CA GLY A 192 -3.18 -2.55 9.17
C GLY A 192 -2.05 -3.23 9.93
N MET A 193 -1.94 -2.89 11.21
CA MET A 193 -0.85 -3.35 12.10
C MET A 193 -0.99 -4.82 12.57
N ALA A 194 -2.03 -5.54 12.15
CA ALA A 194 -2.32 -6.91 12.54
C ALA A 194 -2.22 -7.16 14.07
N LYS A 195 -2.72 -6.19 14.90
CA LYS A 195 -2.93 -6.42 16.32
C LYS A 195 -4.03 -7.48 16.51
N ASP A 196 -4.18 -8.03 17.70
CA ASP A 196 -5.01 -9.20 17.98
C ASP A 196 -6.36 -9.22 17.23
N ARG A 197 -7.19 -8.18 17.39
CA ARG A 197 -8.47 -8.06 16.67
C ARG A 197 -8.30 -7.96 15.15
N GLY A 198 -7.25 -7.27 14.70
CA GLY A 198 -6.92 -7.16 13.27
C GLY A 198 -6.50 -8.52 12.70
N ALA A 199 -5.66 -9.25 13.42
CA ALA A 199 -5.23 -10.60 13.05
C ALA A 199 -6.41 -11.58 12.97
N GLU A 200 -7.38 -11.48 13.90
CA GLU A 200 -8.61 -12.28 13.85
C GLU A 200 -9.48 -11.99 12.61
N VAL A 201 -9.64 -10.72 12.23
CA VAL A 201 -10.35 -10.33 11.01
C VAL A 201 -9.63 -10.85 9.77
N ILE A 202 -8.30 -10.70 9.74
CA ILE A 202 -7.45 -11.20 8.64
C ILE A 202 -7.62 -12.71 8.52
N ALA A 203 -7.47 -13.44 9.62
CA ALA A 203 -7.60 -14.89 9.64
C ALA A 203 -8.99 -15.37 9.21
N LYS A 204 -10.07 -14.67 9.57
CA LYS A 204 -11.44 -15.04 9.23
C LYS A 204 -11.82 -14.76 7.78
N ALA A 205 -11.32 -13.68 7.21
CA ALA A 205 -11.94 -13.16 5.99
C ALA A 205 -10.98 -12.63 4.91
N CYS A 206 -9.68 -12.51 5.14
CA CYS A 206 -8.77 -11.93 4.17
C CYS A 206 -7.89 -12.99 3.50
N ASP A 207 -7.47 -12.68 2.26
CA ASP A 207 -6.52 -13.49 1.50
C ASP A 207 -5.07 -13.01 1.72
N GLY A 208 -4.92 -11.83 2.33
CA GLY A 208 -3.64 -11.29 2.72
C GLY A 208 -3.74 -10.03 3.58
N VAL A 209 -2.57 -9.52 3.97
CA VAL A 209 -2.41 -8.31 4.75
C VAL A 209 -1.33 -7.41 4.14
N LEU A 210 -1.59 -6.10 4.16
CA LEU A 210 -0.62 -5.06 3.93
C LEU A 210 -0.21 -4.49 5.29
N LEU A 211 0.97 -4.83 5.75
CA LEU A 211 1.52 -4.25 6.98
C LEU A 211 1.85 -2.76 6.76
N PRO A 212 1.94 -1.97 7.82
CA PRO A 212 2.34 -0.56 7.70
C PRO A 212 3.76 -0.42 7.16
N PRO A 213 4.05 0.62 6.39
CA PRO A 213 5.43 1.04 6.21
C PRO A 213 6.03 1.49 7.55
N MET A 214 7.34 1.47 7.65
CA MET A 214 8.12 1.79 8.85
C MET A 214 8.01 0.77 10.00
N PHE A 215 7.53 -0.44 9.75
CA PHE A 215 7.77 -1.56 10.65
C PHE A 215 9.24 -1.96 10.55
N THR A 216 9.81 -2.35 11.70
CA THR A 216 11.09 -3.06 11.73
C THR A 216 10.88 -4.54 11.39
N PRO A 217 11.93 -5.30 11.05
CA PRO A 217 11.82 -6.75 10.91
C PRO A 217 11.19 -7.43 12.13
N GLU A 218 11.55 -7.00 13.35
CA GLU A 218 11.02 -7.53 14.60
C GLU A 218 9.51 -7.26 14.75
N ALA A 219 9.06 -6.04 14.43
CA ALA A 219 7.62 -5.71 14.44
C ALA A 219 6.86 -6.50 13.37
N THR A 220 7.50 -6.72 12.20
CA THR A 220 6.96 -7.56 11.13
C THR A 220 6.79 -9.00 11.63
N GLY A 221 7.80 -9.59 12.26
CA GLY A 221 7.75 -10.94 12.84
C GLY A 221 6.61 -11.10 13.85
N LYS A 222 6.47 -10.15 14.77
CA LYS A 222 5.35 -10.14 15.75
C LYS A 222 3.97 -10.11 15.06
N ALA A 223 3.83 -9.33 13.98
CA ALA A 223 2.58 -9.27 13.22
C ALA A 223 2.28 -10.59 12.51
N VAL A 224 3.29 -11.20 11.89
CA VAL A 224 3.20 -12.52 11.23
C VAL A 224 2.79 -13.59 12.24
N GLU A 225 3.43 -13.66 13.40
CA GLU A 225 3.10 -14.61 14.47
C GLU A 225 1.64 -14.47 14.94
N ARG A 226 1.16 -13.23 15.15
CA ARG A 226 -0.25 -12.98 15.53
C ARG A 226 -1.24 -13.49 14.47
N ILE A 227 -0.93 -13.26 13.18
CA ILE A 227 -1.77 -13.73 12.07
C ILE A 227 -1.79 -15.25 12.02
N ARG A 228 -0.62 -15.88 12.09
CA ARG A 228 -0.50 -17.36 12.08
C ARG A 228 -1.27 -17.97 13.24
N ALA A 229 -1.05 -17.48 14.46
CA ALA A 229 -1.78 -17.94 15.64
C ALA A 229 -3.31 -17.69 15.53
N ALA A 230 -3.74 -16.61 14.87
CA ALA A 230 -5.16 -16.38 14.65
C ALA A 230 -5.76 -17.36 13.62
N CYS A 231 -5.02 -17.75 12.59
CA CYS A 231 -5.43 -18.77 11.63
C CYS A 231 -5.55 -20.15 12.32
N GLU A 232 -4.55 -20.54 13.08
CA GLU A 232 -4.52 -21.81 13.81
C GLU A 232 -5.71 -21.95 14.78
N ARG A 233 -6.09 -20.88 15.47
CA ARG A 233 -7.26 -20.90 16.37
C ARG A 233 -8.60 -21.20 15.71
N ILE A 234 -8.68 -21.08 14.38
CA ILE A 234 -9.89 -21.35 13.59
C ILE A 234 -9.69 -22.47 12.58
N ASP A 235 -8.65 -23.29 12.75
CA ASP A 235 -8.28 -24.40 11.86
C ASP A 235 -8.07 -23.99 10.41
N ARG A 236 -7.60 -22.75 10.17
CA ARG A 236 -7.20 -22.25 8.86
C ARG A 236 -5.70 -22.42 8.66
N ASP A 237 -5.30 -22.97 7.51
CA ASP A 237 -3.88 -23.01 7.13
C ASP A 237 -3.31 -21.57 7.03
N PRO A 238 -2.31 -21.19 7.86
CA PRO A 238 -1.70 -19.87 7.84
C PRO A 238 -1.08 -19.49 6.49
N ALA A 239 -0.63 -20.47 5.70
CA ALA A 239 -0.05 -20.24 4.37
C ALA A 239 -1.07 -19.68 3.35
N THR A 240 -2.36 -19.75 3.64
CA THR A 240 -3.43 -19.17 2.82
C THR A 240 -3.59 -17.65 3.00
N VAL A 241 -2.87 -17.05 3.96
CA VAL A 241 -2.87 -15.60 4.22
C VAL A 241 -1.49 -15.04 3.91
N ARG A 242 -1.37 -14.29 2.84
CA ARG A 242 -0.08 -13.67 2.46
C ARG A 242 0.18 -12.40 3.24
N VAL A 243 1.43 -12.17 3.61
CA VAL A 243 1.88 -10.98 4.33
C VAL A 243 2.81 -10.16 3.42
N CYS A 244 2.40 -8.92 3.12
CA CYS A 244 3.24 -7.96 2.41
C CYS A 244 3.61 -6.80 3.34
N VAL A 245 4.90 -6.45 3.38
CA VAL A 245 5.41 -5.30 4.13
C VAL A 245 6.02 -4.27 3.18
N PRO A 246 5.53 -3.02 3.17
CA PRO A 246 6.17 -1.92 2.46
C PRO A 246 7.42 -1.48 3.22
N VAL A 247 8.56 -1.47 2.52
CA VAL A 247 9.84 -1.03 3.07
C VAL A 247 10.33 0.17 2.26
N VAL A 248 10.68 1.25 2.93
CA VAL A 248 11.28 2.41 2.24
C VAL A 248 12.59 2.01 1.60
N THR A 249 12.74 2.27 0.30
CA THR A 249 13.93 1.91 -0.48
C THR A 249 14.56 3.14 -1.12
N ALA A 250 15.89 3.29 -0.96
CA ALA A 250 16.68 4.33 -1.60
C ALA A 250 18.08 3.77 -1.98
N PRO A 251 18.14 2.84 -2.98
CA PRO A 251 19.39 2.25 -3.42
C PRO A 251 20.23 3.26 -4.21
N GLU A 252 21.49 3.45 -3.82
CA GLU A 252 22.48 4.28 -4.52
C GLU A 252 22.02 5.72 -4.85
N MET A 253 21.12 6.27 -4.03
CA MET A 253 20.66 7.66 -4.16
C MET A 253 21.59 8.61 -3.44
N ASP A 254 21.58 9.90 -3.86
CA ASP A 254 22.29 10.91 -3.11
C ASP A 254 21.74 11.05 -1.67
N GLU A 255 22.57 11.59 -0.78
CA GLU A 255 22.25 11.71 0.64
C GLU A 255 20.96 12.51 0.91
N SER A 256 20.78 13.60 0.18
CA SER A 256 19.60 14.48 0.36
C SER A 256 18.31 13.77 0.00
N GLU A 257 18.30 13.03 -1.12
CA GLU A 257 17.13 12.27 -1.55
C GLU A 257 16.89 11.05 -0.64
N THR A 258 17.97 10.36 -0.25
CA THR A 258 17.90 9.24 0.71
C THR A 258 17.27 9.69 2.04
N MET A 259 17.72 10.81 2.59
CA MET A 259 17.17 11.38 3.81
C MET A 259 15.71 11.80 3.66
N ALA A 260 15.36 12.42 2.54
CA ALA A 260 13.98 12.84 2.27
C ALA A 260 13.03 11.65 2.14
N ILE A 261 13.47 10.58 1.47
CA ILE A 261 12.69 9.35 1.28
C ILE A 261 12.55 8.57 2.61
N SER A 262 13.61 8.45 3.40
CA SER A 262 13.64 7.65 4.63
C SER A 262 13.24 8.46 5.87
N ALA A 263 14.10 9.34 6.35
CA ALA A 263 13.87 10.14 7.56
C ALA A 263 12.66 11.08 7.43
N GLY A 264 12.49 11.74 6.27
CA GLY A 264 11.32 12.58 6.01
C GLY A 264 10.01 11.78 6.03
N ARG A 265 10.02 10.54 5.54
CA ARG A 265 8.83 9.67 5.60
C ARG A 265 8.56 9.20 7.02
N LEU A 266 9.56 8.73 7.76
CA LEU A 266 9.40 8.32 9.15
C LEU A 266 8.86 9.47 10.01
N THR A 267 9.40 10.67 9.83
CA THR A 267 8.93 11.92 10.48
C THR A 267 7.44 12.14 10.25
N THR A 268 6.98 11.99 9.02
CA THR A 268 5.55 12.16 8.66
C THR A 268 4.66 11.17 9.41
N TYR A 269 5.08 9.93 9.57
CA TYR A 269 4.32 8.92 10.30
C TYR A 269 4.33 9.14 11.82
N LEU A 270 5.48 9.48 12.40
CA LEU A 270 5.61 9.66 13.84
C LEU A 270 5.04 11.01 14.36
N GLN A 271 5.05 12.04 13.49
CA GLN A 271 4.42 13.33 13.82
C GLN A 271 2.92 13.16 14.11
N PHE A 272 2.25 12.28 13.39
CA PHE A 272 0.83 12.05 13.55
C PHE A 272 0.55 11.22 14.81
N ARG A 273 -0.14 11.82 15.81
CA ARG A 273 -0.17 11.28 17.18
C ARG A 273 -0.66 9.84 17.24
N TYR A 274 -1.91 9.57 16.94
CA TYR A 274 -2.50 8.24 17.14
C TYR A 274 -1.77 7.13 16.38
N TYR A 275 -1.50 7.36 15.10
CA TYR A 275 -0.82 6.38 14.27
C TYR A 275 0.66 6.21 14.66
N GLY A 276 1.36 7.32 14.89
CA GLY A 276 2.77 7.29 15.30
C GLY A 276 2.98 6.64 16.66
N ASP A 277 2.05 6.82 17.61
CA ASP A 277 2.13 6.15 18.91
C ASP A 277 1.97 4.63 18.77
N MET A 278 1.05 4.19 17.92
CA MET A 278 0.88 2.75 17.62
C MET A 278 2.10 2.17 16.92
N LEU A 279 2.66 2.90 15.96
CA LEU A 279 3.86 2.48 15.20
C LEU A 279 5.06 2.35 16.15
N ALA A 280 5.27 3.34 17.01
CA ALA A 280 6.34 3.32 18.00
C ALA A 280 6.21 2.15 18.97
N ALA A 281 5.00 1.88 19.45
CA ALA A 281 4.74 0.75 20.35
C ALA A 281 5.01 -0.62 19.68
N GLU A 282 4.65 -0.80 18.41
CA GLU A 282 4.94 -2.05 17.68
C GLU A 282 6.44 -2.26 17.46
N ASN A 283 7.16 -1.18 17.13
CA ASN A 283 8.62 -1.21 16.93
C ASN A 283 9.41 -1.22 18.27
N GLY A 284 8.76 -0.98 19.41
CA GLY A 284 9.44 -0.89 20.70
C GLY A 284 10.29 0.37 20.89
N TRP A 285 9.95 1.46 20.19
CA TRP A 285 10.70 2.72 20.22
C TRP A 285 10.38 3.58 21.44
N ASP A 286 11.41 4.24 21.99
CA ASP A 286 11.27 5.20 23.08
C ASP A 286 10.36 6.38 22.64
N PRO A 287 9.35 6.77 23.44
CA PRO A 287 8.49 7.89 23.11
C PRO A 287 9.17 9.27 23.21
N GLU A 288 10.37 9.40 23.83
CA GLU A 288 11.02 10.69 24.04
C GLU A 288 11.46 11.38 22.75
N PRO A 289 12.17 10.73 21.80
CA PRO A 289 12.48 11.33 20.51
C PRO A 289 11.22 11.78 19.76
N ILE A 290 10.13 11.02 19.86
CA ILE A 290 8.84 11.35 19.23
C ILE A 290 8.21 12.59 19.87
N ARG A 291 8.32 12.76 21.19
CA ARG A 291 7.85 13.97 21.88
C ARG A 291 8.62 15.21 21.43
N ARG A 292 9.95 15.12 21.29
CA ARG A 292 10.79 16.22 20.79
C ARG A 292 10.41 16.55 19.35
N LEU A 293 10.32 15.54 18.47
CA LEU A 293 9.85 15.71 17.09
C LEU A 293 8.54 16.50 17.01
N ARG A 294 7.53 16.09 17.79
CA ARG A 294 6.21 16.75 17.80
C ARG A 294 6.23 18.14 18.45
N GLY A 295 7.21 18.41 19.29
CA GLY A 295 7.46 19.74 19.91
C GLY A 295 8.16 20.72 18.98
N HIS A 296 8.69 20.28 17.86
CA HIS A 296 9.41 21.12 16.91
C HIS A 296 8.52 22.27 16.40
N GLU A 297 9.08 23.46 16.30
CA GLU A 297 8.33 24.68 15.96
C GLU A 297 7.55 24.57 14.63
N GLN A 298 8.10 23.85 13.66
CA GLN A 298 7.48 23.61 12.36
C GLN A 298 6.14 22.86 12.46
N PHE A 299 5.94 22.06 13.49
CA PHE A 299 4.72 21.28 13.70
C PHE A 299 3.75 21.92 14.69
N ARG A 300 4.10 23.10 15.21
CA ARG A 300 3.25 23.82 16.16
C ARG A 300 1.91 24.20 15.52
N GLY A 301 0.82 23.76 16.11
CA GLY A 301 -0.54 23.99 15.60
C GLY A 301 -0.94 23.15 14.38
N LEU A 302 -0.10 22.19 13.96
CA LEU A 302 -0.45 21.28 12.86
C LEU A 302 -1.48 20.24 13.37
N ASP A 303 -2.67 20.29 12.79
CA ASP A 303 -3.83 19.44 13.14
C ASP A 303 -3.99 18.23 12.20
N ARG A 304 -3.05 18.05 11.26
CA ARG A 304 -3.08 17.02 10.20
C ARG A 304 -1.71 16.38 10.01
N SER A 305 -1.66 15.31 9.22
CA SER A 305 -0.39 14.69 8.83
C SER A 305 0.52 15.69 8.12
N ALA A 306 1.81 15.70 8.47
CA ALA A 306 2.79 16.64 7.94
C ALA A 306 2.87 16.63 6.42
N ASP A 307 2.65 15.48 5.76
CA ASP A 307 2.68 15.35 4.30
C ASP A 307 1.49 16.01 3.59
N HIS A 308 0.48 16.50 4.33
CA HIS A 308 -0.58 17.35 3.79
C HIS A 308 -0.15 18.82 3.66
N THR A 309 0.93 19.21 4.34
CA THR A 309 1.38 20.61 4.39
C THR A 309 2.80 20.79 3.87
N PHE A 310 3.67 19.81 4.12
CA PHE A 310 5.08 19.88 3.79
C PHE A 310 5.49 18.80 2.78
N HIS A 311 6.40 19.15 1.88
CA HIS A 311 7.12 18.17 1.10
C HIS A 311 8.16 17.45 1.98
N ARG A 312 8.52 16.22 1.63
CA ARG A 312 9.45 15.38 2.41
C ARG A 312 10.80 16.04 2.73
N HIS A 313 11.33 16.88 1.83
CA HIS A 313 12.56 17.64 2.08
C HIS A 313 12.38 18.75 3.11
N GLN A 314 11.18 19.25 3.30
CA GLN A 314 10.91 20.34 4.27
C GLN A 314 10.83 19.85 5.72
N VAL A 315 10.70 18.55 5.94
CA VAL A 315 10.62 17.96 7.29
C VAL A 315 11.94 17.36 7.78
N LEU A 316 13.03 17.58 7.06
CA LEU A 316 14.36 17.07 7.46
C LEU A 316 14.91 17.75 8.73
N GLY A 317 14.55 19.01 8.97
CA GLY A 317 14.89 19.67 10.26
C GLY A 317 14.33 18.93 11.46
N PRO A 318 13.01 18.76 11.55
CA PRO A 318 12.40 17.93 12.60
C PRO A 318 12.89 16.46 12.62
N ALA A 319 13.23 15.88 11.47
CA ALA A 319 13.73 14.51 11.38
C ALA A 319 15.02 14.27 12.18
N ALA A 320 15.83 15.31 12.42
CA ALA A 320 17.05 15.24 13.22
C ALA A 320 16.81 14.87 14.69
N GLU A 321 15.56 14.94 15.17
CA GLU A 321 15.18 14.49 16.51
C GLU A 321 15.08 12.95 16.61
N LEU A 322 15.03 12.24 15.49
CA LEU A 322 14.87 10.79 15.43
C LEU A 322 16.24 10.09 15.45
N PRO A 323 16.40 9.01 16.22
CA PRO A 323 17.59 8.17 16.18
C PRO A 323 17.82 7.59 14.78
N TRP A 324 19.08 7.57 14.32
CA TRP A 324 19.42 7.07 12.99
C TRP A 324 19.16 5.58 12.84
N ASP A 325 19.36 4.79 13.90
CA ASP A 325 19.05 3.36 13.93
C ASP A 325 17.57 3.05 13.65
N TRP A 326 16.63 3.90 14.09
CA TRP A 326 15.23 3.73 13.73
C TRP A 326 14.96 3.84 12.23
N ILE A 327 15.70 4.76 11.58
CA ILE A 327 15.59 4.97 10.14
C ILE A 327 16.16 3.77 9.38
N THR A 328 17.34 3.31 9.77
CA THR A 328 18.01 2.17 9.11
C THR A 328 17.33 0.84 9.36
N ASP A 329 16.72 0.66 10.54
CA ASP A 329 16.02 -0.58 10.87
C ASP A 329 14.71 -0.77 10.11
N CYS A 330 14.03 0.31 9.72
CA CYS A 330 12.76 0.23 8.99
C CYS A 330 12.88 0.58 7.51
N SER A 331 14.09 0.70 6.95
CA SER A 331 14.32 1.03 5.55
C SER A 331 15.48 0.26 4.93
N ALA A 332 15.52 0.22 3.60
CA ALA A 332 16.58 -0.35 2.79
C ALA A 332 17.25 0.79 2.01
N ILE A 333 18.34 1.31 2.55
CA ILE A 333 19.08 2.47 2.05
C ILE A 333 20.58 2.17 1.96
N GLY A 334 21.30 2.84 1.07
CA GLY A 334 22.72 2.64 0.84
C GLY A 334 23.01 2.00 -0.52
N SER A 335 24.02 1.15 -0.60
CA SER A 335 24.32 0.36 -1.80
C SER A 335 23.22 -0.63 -2.13
N VAL A 336 23.21 -1.15 -3.36
CA VAL A 336 22.26 -2.19 -3.77
C VAL A 336 22.36 -3.42 -2.86
N ASP A 337 23.56 -3.86 -2.51
CA ASP A 337 23.76 -5.04 -1.66
C ASP A 337 23.25 -4.81 -0.23
N GLU A 338 23.47 -3.63 0.35
CA GLU A 338 22.92 -3.26 1.65
C GLU A 338 21.39 -3.22 1.61
N CYS A 339 20.80 -2.72 0.54
CA CYS A 339 19.35 -2.73 0.34
C CYS A 339 18.81 -4.16 0.22
N VAL A 340 19.46 -5.05 -0.53
CA VAL A 340 19.10 -6.47 -0.62
C VAL A 340 19.15 -7.13 0.76
N ALA A 341 20.23 -6.94 1.51
CA ALA A 341 20.38 -7.48 2.87
C ALA A 341 19.28 -6.96 3.81
N SER A 342 18.97 -5.67 3.74
CA SER A 342 17.91 -5.05 4.55
C SER A 342 16.52 -5.63 4.22
N LEU A 343 16.18 -5.78 2.94
CA LEU A 343 14.92 -6.40 2.52
C LEU A 343 14.83 -7.87 2.93
N GLN A 344 15.95 -8.60 2.90
CA GLN A 344 16.00 -10.02 3.30
C GLN A 344 15.62 -10.18 4.78
N ARG A 345 16.02 -9.27 5.67
CA ARG A 345 15.61 -9.28 7.10
C ARG A 345 14.09 -9.32 7.28
N PHE A 346 13.33 -8.64 6.43
CA PHE A 346 11.85 -8.67 6.48
C PHE A 346 11.31 -10.00 5.96
N ARG A 347 11.95 -10.60 4.95
CA ARG A 347 11.60 -11.94 4.47
C ARG A 347 11.86 -12.99 5.55
N ASP A 348 13.00 -12.92 6.21
CA ASP A 348 13.39 -13.80 7.31
C ASP A 348 12.46 -13.66 8.51
N ALA A 349 11.91 -12.47 8.74
CA ALA A 349 10.87 -12.22 9.74
C ALA A 349 9.50 -12.82 9.35
N GLY A 350 9.37 -13.43 8.18
CA GLY A 350 8.20 -14.20 7.75
C GLY A 350 7.24 -13.45 6.84
N ALA A 351 7.60 -12.26 6.32
CA ALA A 351 6.83 -11.62 5.26
C ALA A 351 6.91 -12.46 3.97
N ASP A 352 5.79 -12.68 3.28
CA ASP A 352 5.74 -13.39 1.99
C ASP A 352 6.14 -12.51 0.82
N GLU A 353 6.09 -11.19 1.02
CA GLU A 353 6.36 -10.21 -0.02
C GLU A 353 6.86 -8.91 0.62
N VAL A 354 7.89 -8.31 0.04
CA VAL A 354 8.31 -6.94 0.36
C VAL A 354 7.87 -6.00 -0.75
N ALA A 355 7.42 -4.79 -0.39
CA ALA A 355 7.07 -3.77 -1.38
C ALA A 355 8.03 -2.58 -1.27
N THR A 356 8.73 -2.24 -2.36
CA THR A 356 9.54 -1.01 -2.38
C THR A 356 8.63 0.21 -2.19
N TYR A 357 9.03 1.13 -1.32
CA TYR A 357 8.20 2.28 -0.95
C TYR A 357 9.01 3.57 -0.89
N GLY A 358 8.39 4.67 -1.30
CA GLY A 358 9.00 6.01 -1.24
C GLY A 358 9.79 6.40 -2.49
N SER A 359 10.27 5.45 -3.25
CA SER A 359 10.97 5.60 -4.53
C SER A 359 10.17 5.01 -5.69
N THR A 360 10.52 5.35 -6.93
CA THR A 360 9.86 4.83 -8.13
C THR A 360 10.38 3.43 -8.51
N PRO A 361 9.65 2.65 -9.31
CA PRO A 361 10.17 1.39 -9.84
C PRO A 361 11.51 1.54 -10.58
N MET A 362 11.67 2.59 -11.38
CA MET A 362 12.92 2.86 -12.10
C MET A 362 14.10 3.17 -11.17
N GLN A 363 13.87 3.87 -10.07
CA GLN A 363 14.90 4.10 -9.04
C GLN A 363 15.33 2.80 -8.35
N ASN A 364 14.50 1.78 -8.37
CA ASN A 364 14.79 0.44 -7.82
C ASN A 364 15.24 -0.56 -8.90
N ALA A 365 15.58 -0.14 -10.11
CA ALA A 365 15.92 -1.06 -11.20
C ALA A 365 17.13 -1.96 -10.87
N ALA A 366 18.20 -1.40 -10.32
CA ALA A 366 19.36 -2.15 -9.87
C ALA A 366 19.02 -3.10 -8.70
N LEU A 367 18.22 -2.61 -7.74
CA LEU A 367 17.80 -3.40 -6.59
C LEU A 367 16.98 -4.64 -7.00
N ILE A 368 15.98 -4.51 -7.88
CA ILE A 368 15.18 -5.66 -8.32
C ILE A 368 16.00 -6.63 -9.16
N ALA A 369 16.98 -6.14 -9.94
CA ALA A 369 17.89 -6.99 -10.68
C ALA A 369 18.77 -7.83 -9.73
N ALA A 370 19.36 -7.22 -8.70
CA ALA A 370 20.13 -7.92 -7.67
C ALA A 370 19.24 -8.89 -6.86
N TRP A 371 18.04 -8.44 -6.44
CA TRP A 371 17.09 -9.26 -5.70
C TRP A 371 16.71 -10.56 -6.43
N ARG A 372 16.57 -10.52 -7.75
CA ARG A 372 16.27 -11.69 -8.59
C ARG A 372 17.37 -12.75 -8.54
N HIS A 373 18.60 -12.36 -8.25
CA HIS A 373 19.77 -13.25 -8.26
C HIS A 373 20.31 -13.58 -6.86
N ARG A 374 19.70 -13.06 -5.78
CA ARG A 374 20.20 -13.22 -4.41
C ARG A 374 20.38 -14.66 -3.94
N ASP A 375 19.56 -15.59 -4.45
CA ASP A 375 19.63 -17.02 -4.07
C ASP A 375 20.66 -17.80 -4.87
N ARG A 376 21.42 -17.15 -5.77
CA ARG A 376 22.42 -17.79 -6.63
C ARG A 376 23.87 -17.59 -6.14
N THR A 377 24.03 -16.80 -5.11
CA THR A 377 25.32 -16.54 -4.42
C THR A 377 25.34 -17.24 -3.09
#